data_30e6f45437b82b9d0d076980e489859c
#
_entry.id   30e6f45437b82b9d0d076980e489859c
#
_cell.length_a   1.000
_cell.length_b   1.000
_cell.length_c   1.000
_cell.angle_alpha   90.00
_cell.angle_beta   90.00
_cell.angle_gamma   90.00
#
_symmetry.space_group_name_H-M   'P 1'
#
loop_
_entity.id
_entity.type
_entity.pdbx_description
1 polymer ?
#
loop_
_entity_poly.entity_id
_entity_poly.type
_entity_poly.pdbx_seq_one_letter_code
_entity_poly.pdbx_strand_id
1 'polypeptide(L)'
;MDPASIWGNRWINSNQSIAKKYMETVCKKQSLVVLAADKKTMNELNKLIDDVGDYISALKTHVDLIDDWTKEGWRDFVTKAKEKDLLIFEDRKHGDIGKIVREQMGGIYDSKSWADLITAHSVSYTHLTLPTKRIV
;
A
#
# COMPACT_ATOMS: atom_id res chain seq x y z
N MET A 1 11.06 -12.54 -15.22
CA MET A 1 10.71 -13.94 -14.88
C MET A 1 9.21 -14.09 -14.87
N ASP A 2 8.71 -15.25 -15.33
CA ASP A 2 7.27 -15.52 -15.32
C ASP A 2 6.77 -15.75 -13.89
N PRO A 3 5.71 -15.05 -13.43
CA PRO A 3 5.15 -15.22 -12.10
C PRO A 3 4.72 -16.66 -11.78
N ALA A 4 4.18 -17.39 -12.74
CA ALA A 4 3.73 -18.76 -12.52
C ALA A 4 4.90 -19.70 -12.17
N SER A 5 6.08 -19.48 -12.77
CA SER A 5 7.27 -20.29 -12.50
C SER A 5 7.86 -20.04 -11.10
N ILE A 6 7.71 -18.82 -10.56
CA ILE A 6 8.25 -18.45 -9.25
C ILE A 6 7.26 -18.77 -8.12
N TRP A 7 5.99 -18.42 -8.33
CA TRP A 7 4.97 -18.48 -7.29
C TRP A 7 4.12 -19.76 -7.33
N GLY A 8 4.16 -20.49 -8.45
CA GLY A 8 3.45 -21.77 -8.62
C GLY A 8 1.96 -21.66 -8.26
N ASN A 9 1.49 -22.54 -7.38
CA ASN A 9 0.09 -22.58 -6.96
C ASN A 9 -0.41 -21.28 -6.29
N ARG A 10 0.47 -20.48 -5.70
CA ARG A 10 0.08 -19.18 -5.11
C ARG A 10 -0.37 -18.21 -6.20
N TRP A 11 0.31 -18.21 -7.34
CA TRP A 11 -0.09 -17.41 -8.50
C TRP A 11 -1.39 -17.91 -9.12
N ILE A 12 -1.45 -19.22 -9.37
CA ILE A 12 -2.59 -19.85 -10.06
C ILE A 12 -3.88 -19.68 -9.26
N ASN A 13 -3.82 -19.92 -7.95
CA ASN A 13 -5.00 -19.93 -7.08
C ASN A 13 -5.32 -18.55 -6.48
N SER A 14 -4.54 -17.52 -6.75
CA SER A 14 -4.83 -16.19 -6.22
C SER A 14 -5.95 -15.53 -7.00
N ASN A 15 -7.04 -15.19 -6.30
CA ASN A 15 -8.17 -14.42 -6.82
C ASN A 15 -8.08 -12.93 -6.44
N GLN A 16 -7.06 -12.54 -5.69
CA GLN A 16 -6.85 -11.17 -5.23
C GLN A 16 -5.96 -10.41 -6.22
N SER A 17 -6.50 -9.37 -6.85
CA SER A 17 -5.76 -8.54 -7.81
C SER A 17 -4.50 -7.94 -7.22
N ILE A 18 -4.55 -7.49 -5.96
CA ILE A 18 -3.40 -6.92 -5.27
C ILE A 18 -2.30 -7.95 -5.00
N ALA A 19 -2.66 -9.19 -4.68
CA ALA A 19 -1.69 -10.25 -4.50
C ALA A 19 -0.98 -10.58 -5.81
N LYS A 20 -1.71 -10.62 -6.93
CA LYS A 20 -1.12 -10.78 -8.27
C LYS A 20 -0.19 -9.64 -8.62
N LYS A 21 -0.64 -8.40 -8.43
CA LYS A 21 0.18 -7.21 -8.66
C LYS A 21 1.49 -7.26 -7.86
N TYR A 22 1.44 -7.66 -6.58
CA TYR A 22 2.63 -7.83 -5.76
C TYR A 22 3.57 -8.89 -6.34
N MET A 23 3.03 -10.06 -6.67
CA MET A 23 3.81 -11.15 -7.25
C MET A 23 4.48 -10.77 -8.59
N GLU A 24 3.77 -10.04 -9.45
CA GLU A 24 4.31 -9.49 -10.71
C GLU A 24 5.44 -8.50 -10.45
N THR A 25 5.23 -7.56 -9.52
CA THR A 25 6.23 -6.56 -9.13
C THR A 25 7.51 -7.23 -8.60
N VAL A 26 7.36 -8.23 -7.72
CA VAL A 26 8.49 -9.01 -7.21
C VAL A 26 9.25 -9.72 -8.34
N CYS A 27 8.53 -10.32 -9.29
CA CYS A 27 9.14 -10.98 -10.43
C CYS A 27 9.88 -10.01 -11.35
N LYS A 28 9.31 -8.83 -11.57
CA LYS A 28 9.90 -7.77 -12.41
C LYS A 28 11.15 -7.20 -11.78
N LYS A 29 11.09 -6.87 -10.49
CA LYS A 29 12.19 -6.24 -9.75
C LYS A 29 13.17 -7.22 -9.11
N GLN A 30 12.84 -8.49 -9.10
CA GLN A 30 13.61 -9.53 -8.41
C GLN A 30 13.88 -9.20 -6.93
N SER A 31 12.89 -8.59 -6.28
CA SER A 31 12.99 -8.11 -4.92
C SER A 31 11.71 -8.34 -4.14
N LEU A 32 11.84 -8.91 -2.94
CA LEU A 32 10.76 -9.05 -1.94
C LEU A 32 10.76 -7.91 -0.93
N VAL A 33 11.67 -6.95 -1.07
CA VAL A 33 11.87 -5.91 -0.05
C VAL A 33 10.70 -4.94 -0.03
N VAL A 34 10.10 -4.79 1.15
CA VAL A 34 9.16 -3.73 1.49
C VAL A 34 9.92 -2.75 2.39
N LEU A 35 10.16 -1.55 1.90
CA LEU A 35 10.93 -0.54 2.61
C LEU A 35 10.03 0.32 3.49
N ALA A 36 10.39 0.48 4.77
CA ALA A 36 9.79 1.49 5.64
C ALA A 36 10.35 2.87 5.32
N ALA A 37 9.51 3.72 4.74
CA ALA A 37 9.88 5.09 4.36
C ALA A 37 9.54 6.07 5.47
N ASP A 38 10.19 5.92 6.62
CA ASP A 38 9.97 6.73 7.81
C ASP A 38 10.70 8.08 7.67
N LYS A 39 10.30 8.87 6.68
CA LYS A 39 10.82 10.21 6.37
C LYS A 39 9.86 11.28 6.84
N LYS A 40 10.38 12.48 7.08
CA LYS A 40 9.62 13.60 7.61
C LYS A 40 9.17 14.59 6.56
N THR A 41 9.82 14.62 5.40
CA THR A 41 9.52 15.59 4.35
C THR A 41 9.27 14.94 3.01
N MET A 42 8.49 15.61 2.16
CA MET A 42 8.21 15.18 0.79
C MET A 42 9.50 15.08 -0.04
N ASN A 43 10.45 15.98 0.19
CA ASN A 43 11.74 15.95 -0.50
C ASN A 43 12.54 14.67 -0.16
N GLU A 44 12.61 14.31 1.12
CA GLU A 44 13.28 13.08 1.56
C GLU A 44 12.63 11.82 1.01
N LEU A 45 11.29 11.79 0.95
CA LEU A 45 10.54 10.68 0.37
C LEU A 45 10.79 10.55 -1.15
N ASN A 46 10.76 11.66 -1.86
CA ASN A 46 11.03 11.66 -3.30
C ASN A 46 12.47 11.20 -3.60
N LYS A 47 13.45 11.70 -2.83
CA LYS A 47 14.83 11.25 -2.95
C LYS A 47 14.98 9.76 -2.67
N LEU A 48 14.31 9.26 -1.64
CA LEU A 48 14.33 7.82 -1.30
C LEU A 48 13.82 6.96 -2.46
N ILE A 49 12.71 7.36 -3.11
CA ILE A 49 12.22 6.65 -4.31
C ILE A 49 13.21 6.70 -5.46
N ASP A 50 13.89 7.83 -5.67
CA ASP A 50 14.91 7.95 -6.71
C ASP A 50 16.09 7.01 -6.45
N ASP A 51 16.54 6.96 -5.19
CA ASP A 51 17.72 6.20 -4.81
C ASP A 51 17.48 4.67 -4.82
N VAL A 52 16.31 4.20 -4.36
CA VAL A 52 16.09 2.76 -4.13
C VAL A 52 14.84 2.17 -4.76
N GLY A 53 14.01 2.99 -5.38
CA GLY A 53 12.71 2.53 -5.91
C GLY A 53 12.79 1.37 -6.89
N ASP A 54 13.89 1.24 -7.62
CA ASP A 54 14.08 0.15 -8.59
C ASP A 54 14.46 -1.18 -7.94
N TYR A 55 14.83 -1.18 -6.67
CA TYR A 55 15.31 -2.35 -5.91
C TYR A 55 14.32 -2.87 -4.88
N ILE A 56 13.17 -2.23 -4.73
CA ILE A 56 12.15 -2.60 -3.75
C ILE A 56 10.80 -2.89 -4.43
N SER A 57 9.99 -3.75 -3.83
CA SER A 57 8.66 -4.11 -4.36
C SER A 57 7.54 -3.24 -3.81
N ALA A 58 7.69 -2.74 -2.60
CA ALA A 58 6.70 -1.88 -1.96
C ALA A 58 7.34 -0.87 -1.01
N LEU A 59 6.60 0.22 -0.78
CA LEU A 59 6.99 1.28 0.13
C LEU A 59 5.95 1.39 1.24
N LYS A 60 6.36 1.18 2.48
CA LYS A 60 5.50 1.40 3.65
C LYS A 60 5.59 2.87 4.07
N THR A 61 4.46 3.52 4.19
CA THR A 61 4.35 4.95 4.53
C THR A 61 3.57 5.20 5.82
N HIS A 62 3.81 6.35 6.39
CA HIS A 62 3.02 6.97 7.46
C HIS A 62 2.73 8.41 7.02
N VAL A 63 1.67 8.59 6.25
CA VAL A 63 1.34 9.89 5.63
C VAL A 63 1.12 11.00 6.65
N ASP A 64 0.67 10.67 7.84
CA ASP A 64 0.41 11.59 8.95
C ASP A 64 1.66 12.05 9.70
N LEU A 65 2.84 11.52 9.35
CA LEU A 65 4.12 11.94 9.94
C LEU A 65 4.92 12.89 9.05
N ILE A 66 4.35 13.36 7.94
CA ILE A 66 5.03 14.21 6.96
C ILE A 66 4.75 15.68 7.28
N ASP A 67 5.79 16.41 7.66
CA ASP A 67 5.68 17.76 8.19
C ASP A 67 5.24 18.79 7.11
N ASP A 68 5.66 18.60 5.87
CA ASP A 68 5.35 19.45 4.72
C ASP A 68 4.33 18.84 3.76
N TRP A 69 3.44 17.96 4.29
CA TRP A 69 2.43 17.29 3.47
C TRP A 69 1.47 18.28 2.81
N THR A 70 1.28 18.10 1.52
CA THR A 70 0.19 18.71 0.75
C THR A 70 -0.50 17.67 -0.11
N LYS A 71 -1.76 17.89 -0.42
CA LYS A 71 -2.53 16.95 -1.25
C LYS A 71 -1.92 16.79 -2.66
N GLU A 72 -1.47 17.87 -3.23
CA GLU A 72 -0.81 17.90 -4.55
C GLU A 72 0.53 17.16 -4.50
N GLY A 73 1.40 17.52 -3.56
CA GLY A 73 2.71 16.89 -3.41
C GLY A 73 2.60 15.39 -3.14
N TRP A 74 1.62 14.99 -2.33
CA TRP A 74 1.37 13.57 -2.08
C TRP A 74 0.89 12.83 -3.33
N ARG A 75 0.00 13.42 -4.12
CA ARG A 75 -0.46 12.83 -5.37
C ARG A 75 0.69 12.63 -6.36
N ASP A 76 1.57 13.61 -6.49
CA ASP A 76 2.74 13.55 -7.37
C ASP A 76 3.71 12.45 -6.90
N PHE A 77 3.96 12.35 -5.58
CA PHE A 77 4.73 11.27 -4.97
C PHE A 77 4.13 9.88 -5.26
N VAL A 78 2.82 9.72 -5.07
CA VAL A 78 2.11 8.46 -5.37
C VAL A 78 2.23 8.09 -6.85
N THR A 79 2.10 9.06 -7.74
CA THR A 79 2.25 8.87 -9.19
C THR A 79 3.66 8.37 -9.51
N LYS A 80 4.68 9.04 -8.99
CA LYS A 80 6.09 8.66 -9.14
C LYS A 80 6.39 7.25 -8.62
N ALA A 81 5.84 6.90 -7.46
CA ALA A 81 5.99 5.57 -6.89
C ALA A 81 5.36 4.49 -7.80
N LYS A 82 4.18 4.77 -8.35
CA LYS A 82 3.49 3.85 -9.27
C LYS A 82 4.19 3.71 -10.62
N GLU A 83 4.80 4.78 -11.14
CA GLU A 83 5.63 4.74 -12.35
C GLU A 83 6.85 3.83 -12.17
N LYS A 84 7.34 3.71 -10.95
CA LYS A 84 8.39 2.75 -10.57
C LYS A 84 7.84 1.36 -10.18
N ASP A 85 6.59 1.06 -10.48
CA ASP A 85 5.91 -0.20 -10.12
C ASP A 85 5.92 -0.51 -8.60
N LEU A 86 5.98 0.50 -7.75
CA LEU A 86 5.91 0.28 -6.31
C LEU A 86 4.46 0.12 -5.84
N LEU A 87 4.24 -0.85 -4.96
CA LEU A 87 3.03 -0.86 -4.15
C LEU A 87 3.20 0.09 -2.98
N ILE A 88 2.13 0.82 -2.64
CA ILE A 88 2.13 1.73 -1.50
C ILE A 88 1.33 1.10 -0.37
N PHE A 89 2.00 0.95 0.75
CA PHE A 89 1.47 0.32 1.96
C PHE A 89 1.38 1.37 3.08
N GLU A 90 0.18 1.87 3.35
CA GLU A 90 -0.05 2.84 4.42
C GLU A 90 -0.23 2.14 5.76
N ASP A 91 0.70 2.35 6.68
CA ASP A 91 0.74 1.69 7.98
C ASP A 91 -0.02 2.49 9.06
N ARG A 92 -1.30 2.73 8.81
CA ARG A 92 -2.16 3.58 9.64
C ARG A 92 -2.65 2.90 10.92
N LYS A 93 -2.70 1.57 10.94
CA LYS A 93 -3.15 0.76 12.08
C LYS A 93 -4.55 1.17 12.59
N HIS A 94 -5.51 1.29 11.67
CA HIS A 94 -6.88 1.63 12.03
C HIS A 94 -7.43 0.68 13.09
N GLY A 95 -7.93 1.23 14.19
CA GLY A 95 -8.38 0.47 15.37
C GLY A 95 -9.82 0.73 15.79
N ASP A 96 -10.56 1.54 15.02
CA ASP A 96 -11.94 1.92 15.35
C ASP A 96 -12.96 1.01 14.66
N ILE A 97 -14.24 1.19 14.95
CA ILE A 97 -15.33 0.48 14.28
C ILE A 97 -15.41 0.82 12.80
N GLY A 98 -15.92 -0.11 12.00
CA GLY A 98 -15.86 -0.02 10.54
C GLY A 98 -16.39 1.26 9.91
N LYS A 99 -17.43 1.90 10.49
CA LYS A 99 -17.93 3.20 10.02
C LYS A 99 -16.87 4.28 10.14
N ILE A 100 -16.29 4.43 11.31
CA ILE A 100 -15.28 5.45 11.59
C ILE A 100 -14.01 5.20 10.77
N VAL A 101 -13.58 3.96 10.66
CA VAL A 101 -12.42 3.61 9.84
C VAL A 101 -12.64 4.00 8.37
N ARG A 102 -13.83 3.78 7.79
CA ARG A 102 -14.13 4.22 6.42
C ARG A 102 -14.06 5.73 6.26
N GLU A 103 -14.55 6.48 7.24
CA GLU A 103 -14.48 7.95 7.26
C GLU A 103 -13.01 8.40 7.38
N GLN A 104 -12.21 7.78 8.24
CA GLN A 104 -10.79 8.07 8.39
C GLN A 104 -10.00 7.77 7.09
N MET A 105 -10.30 6.66 6.41
CA MET A 105 -9.66 6.31 5.13
C MET A 105 -9.99 7.29 4.02
N GLY A 106 -11.18 7.93 4.06
CA GLY A 106 -11.62 8.94 3.10
C GLY A 106 -11.43 10.38 3.59
N GLY A 107 -10.75 10.59 4.73
CA GLY A 107 -10.53 11.92 5.30
C GLY A 107 -9.48 12.75 4.57
N ILE A 108 -8.76 13.60 5.32
CA ILE A 108 -7.77 14.54 4.75
C ILE A 108 -6.76 13.85 3.83
N TYR A 109 -6.25 12.71 4.25
CA TYR A 109 -5.24 11.96 3.50
C TYR A 109 -5.83 11.10 2.38
N ASP A 110 -7.11 10.83 2.40
CA ASP A 110 -7.85 10.02 1.42
C ASP A 110 -7.11 8.72 1.01
N SER A 111 -6.62 8.00 2.00
CA SER A 111 -5.73 6.84 1.81
C SER A 111 -6.36 5.74 0.96
N LYS A 112 -7.70 5.61 0.95
CA LYS A 112 -8.43 4.66 0.11
C LYS A 112 -8.26 4.91 -1.40
N SER A 113 -7.88 6.13 -1.80
CA SER A 113 -7.74 6.48 -3.22
C SER A 113 -6.37 6.14 -3.81
N TRP A 114 -5.34 5.98 -2.97
CA TRP A 114 -3.98 5.82 -3.44
C TRP A 114 -3.21 4.63 -2.84
N ALA A 115 -3.56 4.20 -1.61
CA ALA A 115 -2.88 3.07 -0.97
C ALA A 115 -3.31 1.73 -1.58
N ASP A 116 -2.34 0.89 -1.90
CA ASP A 116 -2.58 -0.48 -2.34
C ASP A 116 -2.88 -1.40 -1.14
N LEU A 117 -2.31 -1.10 0.02
CA LEU A 117 -2.45 -1.83 1.28
C LEU A 117 -2.59 -0.85 2.44
N ILE A 118 -3.44 -1.18 3.40
CA ILE A 118 -3.63 -0.40 4.63
C ILE A 118 -3.69 -1.36 5.81
N THR A 119 -3.00 -1.02 6.91
CA THR A 119 -3.11 -1.80 8.15
C THR A 119 -4.33 -1.44 8.96
N ALA A 120 -4.93 -2.46 9.58
CA ALA A 120 -6.03 -2.30 10.52
C ALA A 120 -5.96 -3.37 11.60
N HIS A 121 -6.45 -3.07 12.79
CA HIS A 121 -6.68 -4.06 13.82
C HIS A 121 -7.81 -5.02 13.43
N SER A 122 -7.80 -6.23 13.97
CA SER A 122 -8.78 -7.27 13.62
C SER A 122 -10.24 -6.86 13.83
N VAL A 123 -10.53 -6.04 14.84
CA VAL A 123 -11.87 -5.51 15.06
C VAL A 123 -12.33 -4.63 13.90
N SER A 124 -11.48 -3.75 13.42
CA SER A 124 -11.76 -2.89 12.26
C SER A 124 -11.95 -3.71 11.00
N TYR A 125 -11.10 -4.71 10.80
CA TYR A 125 -11.19 -5.64 9.69
C TYR A 125 -12.53 -6.39 9.69
N THR A 126 -13.00 -6.88 10.83
CA THR A 126 -14.28 -7.53 10.99
C THR A 126 -15.43 -6.65 10.49
N HIS A 127 -15.44 -5.37 10.86
CA HIS A 127 -16.48 -4.43 10.46
C HIS A 127 -16.35 -3.95 9.00
N LEU A 128 -15.17 -3.98 8.42
CA LEU A 128 -14.92 -3.53 7.05
C LEU A 128 -15.15 -4.64 6.02
N THR A 129 -14.81 -5.87 6.36
CA THR A 129 -14.69 -6.96 5.42
C THR A 129 -15.67 -8.09 5.61
N LEU A 130 -16.32 -8.20 6.77
CA LEU A 130 -17.41 -9.11 6.89
C LEU A 130 -18.52 -8.65 5.97
N PRO A 131 -18.69 -9.29 4.85
CA PRO A 131 -19.83 -9.00 4.03
C PRO A 131 -21.02 -9.33 4.90
N THR A 132 -21.89 -8.40 4.94
CA THR A 132 -23.23 -8.62 5.49
C THR A 132 -23.90 -9.87 4.95
N LYS A 133 -23.33 -10.49 3.98
CA LYS A 133 -23.76 -11.77 3.45
C LYS A 133 -23.40 -12.98 4.25
N ARG A 134 -22.67 -12.80 5.28
CA ARG A 134 -22.44 -13.91 6.07
C ARG A 134 -23.45 -14.12 7.02
N ILE A 135 -24.52 -14.20 6.61
CA ILE A 135 -25.50 -14.64 7.48
C ILE A 135 -26.05 -15.85 6.86
N VAL A 136 -25.58 -16.87 7.34
CA VAL A 136 -26.30 -18.14 7.26
C VAL A 136 -25.87 -18.95 8.44
#